data_69ac30c7004ff2b90faf391a184b03e6
#
_entry.id   69ac30c7004ff2b90faf391a184b03e6
#
_cell.length_a   1.000
_cell.length_b   1.000
_cell.length_c   1.000
_cell.angle_alpha   90.00
_cell.angle_beta   90.00
_cell.angle_gamma   90.00
#
_symmetry.space_group_name_H-M   'P 1'
#
loop_
_entity.id
_entity.type
_entity.pdbx_description
1 polymer ?
#
loop_
_entity_poly.entity_id
_entity_poly.type
_entity_poly.pdbx_seq_one_letter_code
_entity_poly.pdbx_strand_id
1 'polypeptide(L)'
;PLLNKLAGTPLPASFKEPITAMGEKGSPLLVAPRTWTQHGESGMWASEWIPHIGECMDDIAVIRSCWTNGINHSGGVCQMNTCINVAGRPSLGSWVHYGLGSANQDLPAFVVMCDSSGRPVNGSRNWGSGFMPASHQAVRINGNSPEPIANLNSPAGYSEERQQKKLGLLQRFNRDFAETNP
;
A
#
# COMPACT_ATOMS: atom_id res chain seq x y z
N PRO A 1 27.81 6.49 7.63
CA PRO A 1 27.01 6.83 8.80
C PRO A 1 27.33 5.95 10.00
N LEU A 2 26.67 6.21 11.14
CA LEU A 2 26.92 5.54 12.42
C LEU A 2 26.80 4.01 12.33
N LEU A 3 25.84 3.49 11.58
CA LEU A 3 25.65 2.05 11.43
C LEU A 3 26.91 1.34 10.91
N ASN A 4 27.60 1.91 9.92
CA ASN A 4 28.81 1.32 9.38
C ASN A 4 29.98 1.35 10.39
N LYS A 5 29.99 2.34 11.29
CA LYS A 5 31.02 2.41 12.37
C LYS A 5 30.76 1.35 13.46
N LEU A 6 29.51 0.96 13.65
CA LEU A 6 29.09 -0.01 14.66
C LEU A 6 28.87 -1.42 14.09
N ALA A 7 29.09 -1.62 12.80
CA ALA A 7 28.89 -2.93 12.15
C ALA A 7 29.71 -4.03 12.85
N GLY A 8 29.11 -5.19 13.05
CA GLY A 8 29.73 -6.33 13.74
C GLY A 8 29.72 -6.22 15.26
N THR A 9 29.29 -5.09 15.85
CA THR A 9 29.15 -4.94 17.29
C THR A 9 27.73 -5.21 17.77
N PRO A 10 27.51 -5.55 19.04
CA PRO A 10 26.16 -5.60 19.63
C PRO A 10 25.49 -4.23 19.60
N LEU A 11 24.13 -4.23 19.64
CA LEU A 11 23.36 -2.99 19.78
C LEU A 11 23.80 -2.25 21.05
N PRO A 12 24.16 -0.94 20.96
CA PRO A 12 24.55 -0.18 22.15
C PRO A 12 23.43 -0.14 23.19
N ALA A 13 23.80 -0.20 24.49
CA ALA A 13 22.85 -0.21 25.60
C ALA A 13 21.95 1.05 25.69
N SER A 14 22.32 2.14 25.00
CA SER A 14 21.49 3.34 24.88
C SER A 14 20.23 3.16 24.02
N PHE A 15 20.19 2.10 23.23
CA PHE A 15 19.00 1.75 22.44
C PHE A 15 18.15 0.74 23.20
N LYS A 16 16.83 0.94 23.16
CA LYS A 16 15.90 -0.04 23.69
C LYS A 16 16.02 -1.33 22.89
N GLU A 17 16.07 -2.47 23.60
CA GLU A 17 16.12 -3.78 22.98
C GLU A 17 14.91 -3.99 22.04
N PRO A 18 15.13 -4.36 20.76
CA PRO A 18 14.04 -4.54 19.82
C PRO A 18 13.21 -5.77 20.16
N ILE A 19 11.90 -5.65 20.00
CA ILE A 19 10.98 -6.79 20.03
C ILE A 19 10.97 -7.40 18.63
N THR A 20 11.41 -8.66 18.52
CA THR A 20 11.42 -9.38 17.25
C THR A 20 10.36 -10.48 17.23
N ALA A 21 9.81 -10.78 16.06
CA ALA A 21 8.77 -11.80 15.91
C ALA A 21 9.22 -13.21 16.28
N MET A 22 10.52 -13.50 16.13
CA MET A 22 11.13 -14.79 16.41
C MET A 22 11.83 -14.84 17.77
N GLY A 23 11.79 -13.77 18.54
CA GLY A 23 12.49 -13.69 19.84
C GLY A 23 14.01 -13.62 19.74
N GLU A 24 14.55 -13.43 18.54
CA GLU A 24 15.99 -13.29 18.30
C GLU A 24 16.54 -12.06 19.02
N LYS A 25 17.59 -12.26 19.78
CA LYS A 25 18.28 -11.22 20.54
C LYS A 25 19.78 -11.37 20.40
N GLY A 26 20.48 -10.24 20.48
CA GLY A 26 21.94 -10.24 20.53
C GLY A 26 22.64 -10.41 19.18
N SER A 27 21.90 -10.40 18.06
CA SER A 27 22.54 -10.38 16.74
C SER A 27 23.37 -9.11 16.55
N PRO A 28 24.60 -9.19 15.99
CA PRO A 28 25.41 -8.02 15.73
C PRO A 28 24.78 -7.11 14.69
N LEU A 29 25.08 -5.81 14.77
CA LEU A 29 24.61 -4.83 13.79
C LEU A 29 25.20 -5.13 12.41
N LEU A 30 24.36 -5.14 11.39
CA LEU A 30 24.78 -5.31 10.01
C LEU A 30 25.35 -4.00 9.46
N VAL A 31 26.38 -4.12 8.61
CA VAL A 31 26.84 -3.00 7.78
C VAL A 31 25.72 -2.57 6.82
N ALA A 32 25.59 -1.27 6.61
CA ALA A 32 24.73 -0.80 5.52
C ALA A 32 25.42 -1.08 4.17
N PRO A 33 24.88 -1.98 3.33
CA PRO A 33 25.56 -2.38 2.09
C PRO A 33 25.44 -1.33 0.98
N ARG A 34 24.85 -0.17 1.28
CA ARG A 34 24.53 0.89 0.33
C ARG A 34 25.31 2.16 0.63
N THR A 35 25.60 2.89 -0.44
CA THR A 35 26.17 4.23 -0.34
C THR A 35 25.04 5.23 -0.06
N TRP A 36 25.32 6.15 0.86
CA TRP A 36 24.43 7.23 1.24
C TRP A 36 25.12 8.56 1.01
N THR A 37 24.47 9.47 0.33
CA THR A 37 24.94 10.83 0.07
C THR A 37 23.93 11.87 0.50
N GLN A 38 24.39 13.07 0.79
CA GLN A 38 23.49 14.19 1.05
C GLN A 38 23.04 14.80 -0.27
N HIS A 39 21.78 15.21 -0.35
CA HIS A 39 21.15 15.76 -1.52
C HIS A 39 20.48 17.08 -1.19
N GLY A 40 20.42 17.97 -2.20
CA GLY A 40 19.75 19.26 -2.13
C GLY A 40 20.38 20.24 -1.13
N GLU A 41 19.73 21.40 -0.98
CA GLU A 41 20.10 22.42 0.01
C GLU A 41 19.78 21.97 1.44
N SER A 42 18.74 21.13 1.60
CA SER A 42 18.35 20.53 2.88
C SER A 42 19.41 19.57 3.45
N GLY A 43 20.33 19.09 2.60
CA GLY A 43 21.36 18.11 2.99
C GLY A 43 20.80 16.78 3.48
N MET A 44 19.60 16.39 3.03
CA MET A 44 19.00 15.14 3.42
C MET A 44 19.72 13.93 2.83
N TRP A 45 19.87 12.88 3.65
CA TRP A 45 20.52 11.65 3.24
C TRP A 45 19.59 10.78 2.43
N ALA A 46 19.98 10.39 1.20
CA ALA A 46 19.33 9.39 0.39
C ALA A 46 20.32 8.31 -0.06
N SER A 47 19.80 7.13 -0.32
CA SER A 47 20.56 5.99 -0.83
C SER A 47 20.71 6.08 -2.35
N GLU A 48 21.80 5.55 -2.86
CA GLU A 48 22.05 5.37 -4.30
C GLU A 48 20.96 4.58 -5.03
N TRP A 49 20.11 3.86 -4.31
CA TRP A 49 19.01 3.10 -4.89
C TRP A 49 17.81 3.93 -5.31
N ILE A 50 17.72 5.16 -4.84
CA ILE A 50 16.62 6.08 -5.12
C ILE A 50 17.15 7.41 -5.66
N PRO A 51 17.96 7.39 -6.75
CA PRO A 51 18.65 8.59 -7.23
C PRO A 51 17.67 9.71 -7.60
N HIS A 52 16.59 9.38 -8.32
CA HIS A 52 15.60 10.37 -8.74
C HIS A 52 14.81 10.97 -7.57
N ILE A 53 14.57 10.22 -6.50
CA ILE A 53 14.03 10.77 -5.25
C ILE A 53 15.07 11.67 -4.60
N GLY A 54 16.35 11.31 -4.66
CA GLY A 54 17.45 12.13 -4.18
C GLY A 54 17.49 13.52 -4.84
N GLU A 55 17.22 13.60 -6.15
CA GLU A 55 17.13 14.85 -6.88
C GLU A 55 16.00 15.79 -6.43
N CYS A 56 14.93 15.22 -5.84
CA CYS A 56 13.74 15.94 -5.38
C CYS A 56 13.72 16.14 -3.85
N MET A 57 14.84 15.94 -3.13
CA MET A 57 14.84 15.95 -1.66
C MET A 57 14.41 17.25 -1.03
N ASP A 58 14.61 18.39 -1.70
CA ASP A 58 14.20 19.69 -1.19
C ASP A 58 12.68 19.92 -1.28
N ASP A 59 12.00 19.16 -2.15
CA ASP A 59 10.56 19.20 -2.35
C ASP A 59 9.80 18.16 -1.51
N ILE A 60 10.53 17.31 -0.75
CA ILE A 60 9.97 16.17 -0.03
C ILE A 60 10.07 16.34 1.48
N ALA A 61 8.93 16.20 2.18
CA ALA A 61 8.92 16.08 3.63
C ALA A 61 9.20 14.65 4.08
N VAL A 62 10.29 14.44 4.84
CA VAL A 62 10.69 13.12 5.34
C VAL A 62 10.37 12.96 6.83
N ILE A 63 9.41 12.10 7.16
CA ILE A 63 9.06 11.78 8.54
C ILE A 63 9.84 10.53 8.97
N ARG A 64 10.87 10.71 9.80
CA ARG A 64 11.78 9.62 10.24
C ARG A 64 11.32 8.87 11.49
N SER A 65 10.28 9.34 12.15
CA SER A 65 9.79 8.80 13.42
C SER A 65 8.60 7.86 13.27
N CYS A 66 8.25 7.44 12.05
CA CYS A 66 7.17 6.49 11.82
C CYS A 66 7.53 5.10 12.34
N TRP A 67 6.62 4.50 13.10
CA TRP A 67 6.73 3.12 13.58
C TRP A 67 5.37 2.45 13.60
N THR A 68 5.32 1.13 13.65
CA THR A 68 4.09 0.36 13.71
C THR A 68 4.08 -0.61 14.89
N ASN A 69 2.89 -0.97 15.38
CA ASN A 69 2.70 -2.01 16.38
C ASN A 69 2.75 -3.43 15.78
N GLY A 70 2.89 -3.54 14.47
CA GLY A 70 2.97 -4.82 13.78
C GLY A 70 4.34 -5.47 13.98
N ILE A 71 4.43 -6.49 14.83
CA ILE A 71 5.67 -7.26 15.04
C ILE A 71 6.07 -8.01 13.77
N ASN A 72 5.10 -8.44 12.96
CA ASN A 72 5.32 -9.11 11.68
C ASN A 72 4.92 -8.23 10.49
N HIS A 73 5.31 -8.67 9.29
CA HIS A 73 5.02 -7.96 8.04
C HIS A 73 3.52 -7.72 7.82
N SER A 74 2.67 -8.67 8.20
CA SER A 74 1.21 -8.59 8.01
C SER A 74 0.61 -7.37 8.74
N GLY A 75 0.84 -7.27 10.04
CA GLY A 75 0.35 -6.15 10.84
C GLY A 75 1.01 -4.82 10.44
N GLY A 76 2.33 -4.82 10.21
CA GLY A 76 3.07 -3.62 9.82
C GLY A 76 2.60 -3.03 8.51
N VAL A 77 2.49 -3.84 7.45
CA VAL A 77 2.00 -3.39 6.13
C VAL A 77 0.55 -2.92 6.21
N CYS A 78 -0.30 -3.64 6.93
CA CYS A 78 -1.68 -3.23 7.12
C CYS A 78 -1.78 -1.85 7.81
N GLN A 79 -1.02 -1.65 8.88
CA GLN A 79 -1.03 -0.38 9.61
C GLN A 79 -0.52 0.79 8.78
N MET A 80 0.51 0.59 7.96
CA MET A 80 1.01 1.64 7.06
C MET A 80 -0.02 2.07 6.01
N ASN A 81 -0.88 1.17 5.56
CA ASN A 81 -1.87 1.47 4.53
C ASN A 81 -3.24 1.88 5.07
N THR A 82 -3.61 1.45 6.29
CA THR A 82 -4.97 1.61 6.83
C THR A 82 -5.01 2.23 8.23
N CYS A 83 -3.85 2.66 8.76
CA CYS A 83 -3.66 3.20 10.12
C CYS A 83 -3.98 2.21 11.26
N ILE A 84 -4.18 0.92 10.95
CA ILE A 84 -4.44 -0.12 11.95
C ILE A 84 -3.79 -1.44 11.54
N ASN A 85 -3.31 -2.23 12.50
CA ASN A 85 -2.64 -3.51 12.24
C ASN A 85 -3.60 -4.67 11.93
N VAL A 86 -4.91 -4.44 11.94
CA VAL A 86 -5.96 -5.41 11.62
C VAL A 86 -6.74 -4.93 10.40
N ALA A 87 -7.01 -5.83 9.46
CA ALA A 87 -7.77 -5.50 8.26
C ALA A 87 -9.23 -5.11 8.57
N GLY A 88 -9.83 -4.28 7.71
CA GLY A 88 -11.24 -3.87 7.82
C GLY A 88 -11.46 -2.36 7.78
N ARG A 89 -10.39 -1.55 7.86
CA ARG A 89 -10.47 -0.11 7.64
C ARG A 89 -10.11 0.26 6.21
N PRO A 90 -10.64 1.38 5.70
CA PRO A 90 -10.27 1.88 4.38
C PRO A 90 -8.79 2.23 4.31
N SER A 91 -8.19 1.96 3.16
CA SER A 91 -6.82 2.39 2.87
C SER A 91 -6.74 3.90 2.60
N LEU A 92 -5.53 4.46 2.65
CA LEU A 92 -5.31 5.88 2.35
C LEU A 92 -5.91 6.28 0.99
N GLY A 93 -5.69 5.48 -0.06
CA GLY A 93 -6.24 5.77 -1.38
C GLY A 93 -7.78 5.73 -1.42
N SER A 94 -8.41 4.85 -0.63
CA SER A 94 -9.87 4.83 -0.47
C SER A 94 -10.39 6.10 0.21
N TRP A 95 -9.70 6.60 1.23
CA TRP A 95 -10.03 7.86 1.88
C TRP A 95 -9.89 9.06 0.95
N VAL A 96 -8.80 9.11 0.17
CA VAL A 96 -8.57 10.18 -0.83
C VAL A 96 -9.68 10.17 -1.87
N HIS A 97 -10.01 8.99 -2.42
CA HIS A 97 -11.09 8.87 -3.41
C HIS A 97 -12.45 9.24 -2.81
N TYR A 98 -12.74 8.84 -1.57
CA TYR A 98 -13.99 9.20 -0.90
C TYR A 98 -14.11 10.71 -0.67
N GLY A 99 -13.06 11.36 -0.19
CA GLY A 99 -13.08 12.78 0.19
C GLY A 99 -12.93 13.75 -0.97
N LEU A 100 -12.13 13.41 -1.99
CA LEU A 100 -11.80 14.29 -3.11
C LEU A 100 -12.47 13.87 -4.43
N GLY A 101 -12.99 12.64 -4.50
CA GLY A 101 -13.56 12.10 -5.73
C GLY A 101 -12.52 11.79 -6.79
N SER A 102 -12.92 11.80 -8.05
CA SER A 102 -12.07 11.65 -9.22
C SER A 102 -12.39 12.72 -10.26
N ALA A 103 -11.34 13.32 -10.81
CA ALA A 103 -11.48 14.25 -11.94
C ALA A 103 -11.81 13.51 -13.26
N ASN A 104 -11.57 12.20 -13.33
CA ASN A 104 -11.80 11.38 -14.49
C ASN A 104 -12.95 10.40 -14.23
N GLN A 105 -13.89 10.29 -15.19
CA GLN A 105 -15.03 9.41 -15.09
C GLN A 105 -14.83 8.06 -15.78
N ASP A 106 -13.83 7.95 -16.65
CA ASP A 106 -13.58 6.78 -17.49
C ASP A 106 -12.46 5.87 -16.95
N LEU A 107 -11.67 6.35 -16.00
CA LEU A 107 -10.58 5.60 -15.41
C LEU A 107 -10.78 5.41 -13.89
N PRO A 108 -10.26 4.31 -13.32
CA PRO A 108 -10.29 4.12 -11.88
C PRO A 108 -9.56 5.27 -11.15
N ALA A 109 -10.20 5.84 -10.14
CA ALA A 109 -9.61 6.91 -9.34
C ALA A 109 -8.46 6.42 -8.43
N PHE A 110 -8.48 5.14 -8.07
CA PHE A 110 -7.47 4.53 -7.22
C PHE A 110 -6.96 3.24 -7.88
N VAL A 111 -5.70 3.26 -8.26
CA VAL A 111 -5.00 2.15 -8.93
C VAL A 111 -3.87 1.65 -8.05
N VAL A 112 -3.72 0.33 -7.99
CA VAL A 112 -2.61 -0.33 -7.31
C VAL A 112 -1.84 -1.20 -8.29
N MET A 113 -0.54 -0.97 -8.38
CA MET A 113 0.41 -1.84 -9.08
C MET A 113 1.26 -2.56 -8.03
N CYS A 114 1.37 -3.87 -8.14
CA CYS A 114 2.22 -4.68 -7.28
C CYS A 114 3.50 -5.04 -8.01
N ASP A 115 4.57 -5.25 -7.24
CA ASP A 115 5.81 -5.79 -7.77
C ASP A 115 5.60 -7.13 -8.47
N SER A 116 6.45 -7.43 -9.45
CA SER A 116 6.44 -8.70 -10.20
C SER A 116 6.71 -9.92 -9.31
N SER A 117 7.44 -9.75 -8.21
CA SER A 117 7.76 -10.80 -7.25
C SER A 117 6.56 -11.29 -6.45
N GLY A 118 5.43 -10.59 -6.50
CA GLY A 118 4.20 -11.03 -5.87
C GLY A 118 3.37 -9.94 -5.21
N ARG A 119 2.33 -10.37 -4.52
CA ARG A 119 1.49 -9.48 -3.73
C ARG A 119 2.13 -9.26 -2.34
N PRO A 120 2.03 -8.06 -1.79
CA PRO A 120 2.42 -7.85 -0.40
C PRO A 120 1.58 -8.72 0.54
N VAL A 121 2.12 -9.01 1.70
CA VAL A 121 1.40 -9.74 2.75
C VAL A 121 0.05 -9.06 3.02
N ASN A 122 -1.01 -9.82 3.22
CA ASN A 122 -2.43 -9.41 3.28
C ASN A 122 -3.08 -9.06 1.93
N GLY A 123 -2.36 -8.97 0.84
CA GLY A 123 -2.92 -8.75 -0.49
C GLY A 123 -3.86 -7.55 -0.56
N SER A 124 -5.06 -7.76 -1.09
CA SER A 124 -6.04 -6.69 -1.32
C SER A 124 -6.55 -6.00 -0.04
N ARG A 125 -6.33 -6.56 1.15
CA ARG A 125 -6.68 -5.91 2.41
C ARG A 125 -5.90 -4.62 2.66
N ASN A 126 -4.75 -4.44 2.00
CA ASN A 126 -3.93 -3.23 2.11
C ASN A 126 -4.46 -2.05 1.28
N TRP A 127 -5.35 -2.29 0.32
CA TRP A 127 -5.92 -1.26 -0.56
C TRP A 127 -7.43 -1.39 -0.74
N GLY A 128 -8.07 -2.06 0.21
CA GLY A 128 -9.52 -2.22 0.24
C GLY A 128 -10.24 -0.98 0.74
N SER A 129 -11.54 -0.92 0.42
CA SER A 129 -12.43 0.15 0.90
C SER A 129 -12.84 -0.01 2.37
N GLY A 130 -12.54 -1.14 3.00
CA GLY A 130 -12.93 -1.40 4.38
C GLY A 130 -14.45 -1.34 4.57
N PHE A 131 -14.91 -0.44 5.44
CA PHE A 131 -16.33 -0.19 5.69
C PHE A 131 -16.96 0.81 4.70
N MET A 132 -16.18 1.40 3.78
CA MET A 132 -16.70 2.28 2.73
C MET A 132 -17.31 1.46 1.59
N PRO A 133 -18.14 2.09 0.72
CA PRO A 133 -18.62 1.46 -0.50
C PRO A 133 -17.48 0.91 -1.37
N ALA A 134 -17.70 -0.23 -2.00
CA ALA A 134 -16.69 -0.90 -2.84
C ALA A 134 -16.21 -0.06 -4.03
N SER A 135 -16.96 0.97 -4.43
CA SER A 135 -16.56 1.95 -5.45
C SER A 135 -15.27 2.70 -5.11
N HIS A 136 -14.91 2.79 -3.83
CA HIS A 136 -13.68 3.45 -3.37
C HIS A 136 -12.49 2.49 -3.19
N GLN A 137 -12.66 1.20 -3.54
CA GLN A 137 -11.59 0.22 -3.52
C GLN A 137 -10.66 0.42 -4.71
N ALA A 138 -9.37 0.11 -4.53
CA ALA A 138 -8.42 0.14 -5.63
C ALA A 138 -8.72 -0.89 -6.72
N VAL A 139 -8.49 -0.50 -7.95
CA VAL A 139 -8.37 -1.41 -9.09
C VAL A 139 -6.91 -1.85 -9.20
N ARG A 140 -6.66 -3.14 -9.07
CA ARG A 140 -5.31 -3.67 -9.23
C ARG A 140 -4.99 -3.88 -10.70
N ILE A 141 -3.88 -3.30 -11.15
CA ILE A 141 -3.29 -3.57 -12.46
C ILE A 141 -2.11 -4.54 -12.28
N ASN A 142 -2.12 -5.61 -13.05
CA ASN A 142 -1.04 -6.58 -13.13
C ASN A 142 -0.36 -6.49 -14.49
N GLY A 143 0.71 -5.71 -14.58
CA GLY A 143 1.45 -5.47 -15.84
C GLY A 143 2.07 -6.72 -16.47
N ASN A 144 2.19 -7.83 -15.71
CA ASN A 144 2.75 -9.09 -16.20
C ASN A 144 1.68 -10.09 -16.66
N SER A 145 0.40 -9.70 -16.62
CA SER A 145 -0.71 -10.55 -17.06
C SER A 145 -1.15 -10.18 -18.49
N PRO A 146 -1.52 -11.17 -19.32
CA PRO A 146 -2.23 -10.90 -20.58
C PRO A 146 -3.56 -10.14 -20.35
N GLU A 147 -4.16 -10.31 -19.16
CA GLU A 147 -5.30 -9.56 -18.69
C GLU A 147 -4.88 -8.71 -17.47
N PRO A 148 -4.39 -7.49 -17.70
CA PRO A 148 -3.87 -6.63 -16.63
C PRO A 148 -4.90 -6.29 -15.56
N ILE A 149 -6.16 -6.13 -15.95
CA ILE A 149 -7.28 -5.82 -15.06
C ILE A 149 -8.20 -7.05 -14.99
N ALA A 150 -8.34 -7.60 -13.80
CA ALA A 150 -9.18 -8.77 -13.60
C ALA A 150 -10.68 -8.46 -13.84
N ASN A 151 -11.38 -9.40 -14.46
CA ASN A 151 -12.82 -9.33 -14.71
C ASN A 151 -13.26 -8.15 -15.61
N LEU A 152 -12.37 -7.60 -16.43
CA LEU A 152 -12.72 -6.58 -17.42
C LEU A 152 -13.60 -7.18 -18.53
N ASN A 153 -13.29 -8.40 -18.92
CA ASN A 153 -14.04 -9.14 -19.92
C ASN A 153 -15.08 -10.07 -19.28
N SER A 154 -16.19 -10.28 -19.97
CA SER A 154 -17.18 -11.26 -19.53
C SER A 154 -16.58 -12.67 -19.51
N PRO A 155 -16.95 -13.54 -18.54
CA PRO A 155 -16.48 -14.92 -18.52
C PRO A 155 -16.84 -15.70 -19.79
N ALA A 156 -16.04 -16.67 -20.16
CA ALA A 156 -16.30 -17.53 -21.30
C ALA A 156 -17.70 -18.17 -21.19
N GLY A 157 -18.47 -18.13 -22.30
CA GLY A 157 -19.85 -18.64 -22.33
C GLY A 157 -20.92 -17.68 -21.82
N TYR A 158 -20.54 -16.47 -21.39
CA TYR A 158 -21.50 -15.40 -21.10
C TYR A 158 -21.66 -14.47 -22.30
N SER A 159 -22.87 -14.36 -22.82
CA SER A 159 -23.17 -13.35 -23.83
C SER A 159 -23.24 -11.97 -23.20
N GLU A 160 -22.92 -10.94 -23.98
CA GLU A 160 -23.05 -9.55 -23.56
C GLU A 160 -24.48 -9.21 -23.14
N GLU A 161 -25.48 -9.70 -23.88
CA GLU A 161 -26.90 -9.54 -23.55
C GLU A 161 -27.24 -10.11 -22.15
N ARG A 162 -26.72 -11.29 -21.81
CA ARG A 162 -26.90 -11.89 -20.50
C ARG A 162 -26.27 -11.06 -19.41
N GLN A 163 -25.09 -10.50 -19.65
CA GLN A 163 -24.40 -9.61 -18.72
C GLN A 163 -25.19 -8.33 -18.49
N GLN A 164 -25.70 -7.70 -19.55
CA GLN A 164 -26.53 -6.50 -19.46
C GLN A 164 -27.83 -6.74 -18.68
N LYS A 165 -28.50 -7.86 -18.91
CA LYS A 165 -29.70 -8.24 -18.14
C LYS A 165 -29.40 -8.43 -16.65
N LYS A 166 -28.25 -9.03 -16.31
CA LYS A 166 -27.81 -9.22 -14.93
C LYS A 166 -27.51 -7.87 -14.24
N LEU A 167 -26.79 -6.98 -14.92
CA LEU A 167 -26.50 -5.63 -14.40
C LEU A 167 -27.78 -4.81 -14.25
N GLY A 168 -28.70 -4.87 -15.19
CA GLY A 168 -29.99 -4.17 -15.08
C GLY A 168 -30.86 -4.68 -13.93
N LEU A 169 -30.80 -5.98 -13.61
CA LEU A 169 -31.46 -6.54 -12.43
C LEU A 169 -30.82 -6.02 -11.12
N LEU A 170 -29.49 -6.02 -11.05
CA LEU A 170 -28.76 -5.50 -9.89
C LEU A 170 -29.05 -4.00 -9.66
N GLN A 171 -29.10 -3.21 -10.74
CA GLN A 171 -29.44 -1.79 -10.64
C GLN A 171 -30.86 -1.55 -10.11
N ARG A 172 -31.83 -2.41 -10.47
CA ARG A 172 -33.18 -2.35 -9.88
C ARG A 172 -33.13 -2.63 -8.39
N PHE A 173 -32.50 -3.72 -7.95
CA PHE A 173 -32.40 -4.01 -6.52
C PHE A 173 -31.72 -2.88 -5.73
N ASN A 174 -30.65 -2.29 -6.27
CA ASN A 174 -29.99 -1.17 -5.61
C ASN A 174 -30.90 0.06 -5.52
N ARG A 175 -31.71 0.33 -6.52
CA ARG A 175 -32.68 1.44 -6.50
C ARG A 175 -33.77 1.20 -5.46
N ASP A 176 -34.41 0.02 -5.51
CA ASP A 176 -35.46 -0.36 -4.56
C ASP A 176 -34.95 -0.29 -3.11
N PHE A 177 -33.69 -0.72 -2.90
CA PHE A 177 -33.04 -0.60 -1.59
C PHE A 177 -32.81 0.85 -1.18
N ALA A 178 -32.33 1.71 -2.06
CA ALA A 178 -32.10 3.12 -1.77
C ALA A 178 -33.39 3.90 -1.50
N GLU A 179 -34.51 3.54 -2.15
CA GLU A 179 -35.82 4.13 -1.90
C GLU A 179 -36.40 3.76 -0.54
N THR A 180 -36.06 2.56 -0.04
CA THR A 180 -36.55 2.06 1.27
C THR A 180 -35.60 2.38 2.44
N ASN A 181 -34.35 2.78 2.14
CA ASN A 181 -33.29 3.08 3.12
C ASN A 181 -32.59 4.39 2.76
N PRO A 182 -33.26 5.54 2.92
CA PRO A 182 -32.73 6.86 2.58
C PRO A 182 -31.52 7.30 3.46
#